data_efccc891dbfe73ef3e7b08f9555361cd
#
_entry.id   efccc891dbfe73ef3e7b08f9555361cd
#
_cell.length_a   1.000
_cell.length_b   1.000
_cell.length_c   1.000
_cell.angle_alpha   90.00
_cell.angle_beta   90.00
_cell.angle_gamma   90.00
#
_symmetry.space_group_name_H-M   'P 1'
#
loop_
_entity.id
_entity.type
_entity.pdbx_description
1 polymer ?
#
loop_
_entity_poly.entity_id
_entity_poly.type
_entity_poly.pdbx_seq_one_letter_code
_entity_poly.pdbx_strand_id
1 'polypeptide(L)'
;MQDPNEDTEWNDILRRKGIIPEKEKEVTEDQIVDIVENTINEKTGRAANDLENKTLDELDELEDEEDEKVLLEYRRKRIAEMKELASKSKYGEVKEISAKDYVQEINKAGDDVWVILHLYKAGIPLCSLINQYLTNLAKKFPVTKFLKSISTTCIPNWPDSNLPTIFIYHNGNMIKQIIGPMELRGMKLTEAELEWMLGQAEAVPTKITKDPKPKVRDVLFSVLRHESNDKYDDVADSNDW
;
A
#
# COMPACT_ATOMS: atom_id res chain seq x y z
N MET A 1 23.64 11.17 58.27
CA MET A 1 23.68 11.69 56.89
C MET A 1 22.32 12.36 56.69
N GLN A 2 22.32 13.68 56.32
CA GLN A 2 21.06 14.35 55.99
C GLN A 2 20.57 13.88 54.62
N ASP A 3 19.27 13.59 54.53
CA ASP A 3 18.66 13.18 53.29
C ASP A 3 18.65 14.35 52.30
N PRO A 4 19.24 14.22 51.08
CA PRO A 4 19.29 15.31 50.11
C PRO A 4 17.89 15.69 49.57
N ASN A 5 16.86 14.86 49.78
CA ASN A 5 15.49 15.11 49.35
C ASN A 5 14.63 15.82 50.43
N GLU A 6 15.14 16.02 51.65
CA GLU A 6 14.41 16.68 52.71
C GLU A 6 14.31 18.20 52.43
N ASP A 7 13.12 18.78 52.59
CA ASP A 7 12.87 20.21 52.42
C ASP A 7 13.39 21.00 53.63
N THR A 8 14.68 21.36 53.57
CA THR A 8 15.32 22.18 54.56
C THR A 8 15.92 23.42 53.84
N GLU A 9 15.91 24.59 54.54
CA GLU A 9 16.51 25.82 54.03
C GLU A 9 17.97 25.62 53.58
N TRP A 10 18.67 24.71 54.21
CA TRP A 10 20.05 24.39 53.90
C TRP A 10 20.16 23.64 52.55
N ASN A 11 19.31 22.70 52.29
CA ASN A 11 19.24 21.95 51.03
C ASN A 11 18.84 22.88 49.86
N ASP A 12 17.98 23.87 50.09
CA ASP A 12 17.64 24.88 49.08
C ASP A 12 18.82 25.79 48.70
N ILE A 13 19.65 26.15 49.70
CA ILE A 13 20.89 26.90 49.43
C ILE A 13 21.88 26.06 48.63
N LEU A 14 22.01 24.78 48.91
CA LEU A 14 22.89 23.85 48.20
C LEU A 14 22.41 23.57 46.78
N ARG A 15 21.09 23.46 46.54
CA ARG A 15 20.50 23.40 45.20
C ARG A 15 20.77 24.66 44.39
N ARG A 16 20.57 25.86 44.99
CA ARG A 16 20.84 27.15 44.34
C ARG A 16 22.29 27.31 43.95
N LYS A 17 23.22 26.68 44.69
CA LYS A 17 24.66 26.68 44.40
C LYS A 17 25.10 25.55 43.47
N GLY A 18 24.20 24.72 43.01
CA GLY A 18 24.48 23.59 42.10
C GLY A 18 25.27 22.44 42.75
N ILE A 19 25.30 22.36 44.08
CA ILE A 19 26.02 21.30 44.82
C ILE A 19 25.15 20.06 44.92
N ILE A 20 23.82 20.23 45.02
CA ILE A 20 22.83 19.17 45.00
C ILE A 20 21.96 19.38 43.76
N PRO A 21 21.54 18.31 43.02
CA PRO A 21 20.65 18.43 41.88
C PRO A 21 19.31 19.07 42.26
N GLU A 22 18.68 19.75 41.31
CA GLU A 22 17.35 20.33 41.50
C GLU A 22 16.34 19.24 41.90
N LYS A 23 15.40 19.62 42.78
CA LYS A 23 14.30 18.70 43.20
C LYS A 23 13.50 18.34 41.99
N GLU A 24 13.27 17.04 41.78
CA GLU A 24 12.35 16.55 40.75
C GLU A 24 10.97 17.17 41.02
N LYS A 25 10.37 17.75 39.97
CA LYS A 25 9.03 18.31 40.07
C LYS A 25 8.07 17.20 40.43
N GLU A 26 7.37 17.36 41.54
CA GLU A 26 6.29 16.42 41.88
C GLU A 26 5.27 16.40 40.77
N VAL A 27 5.04 15.24 40.20
CA VAL A 27 4.01 15.04 39.18
C VAL A 27 2.66 15.20 39.86
N THR A 28 1.86 16.15 39.40
CA THR A 28 0.53 16.37 39.96
C THR A 28 -0.42 15.23 39.58
N GLU A 29 -1.45 15.01 40.42
CA GLU A 29 -2.47 14.00 40.11
C GLU A 29 -3.09 14.19 38.73
N ASP A 30 -3.33 15.42 38.30
CA ASP A 30 -3.85 15.74 36.97
C ASP A 30 -2.90 15.29 35.84
N GLN A 31 -1.57 15.48 36.01
CA GLN A 31 -0.58 15.01 35.06
C GLN A 31 -0.49 13.48 34.97
N ILE A 32 -0.69 12.81 36.13
CA ILE A 32 -0.75 11.35 36.14
C ILE A 32 -2.00 10.86 35.41
N VAL A 33 -3.14 11.50 35.62
CA VAL A 33 -4.38 11.18 34.92
C VAL A 33 -4.22 11.39 33.40
N ASP A 34 -3.66 12.53 32.96
CA ASP A 34 -3.39 12.79 31.55
C ASP A 34 -2.45 11.75 30.92
N ILE A 35 -1.40 11.35 31.62
CA ILE A 35 -0.46 10.31 31.13
C ILE A 35 -1.16 8.97 30.99
N VAL A 36 -1.98 8.60 31.99
CA VAL A 36 -2.74 7.34 31.97
C VAL A 36 -3.78 7.35 30.86
N GLU A 37 -4.56 8.43 30.70
CA GLU A 37 -5.54 8.56 29.62
C GLU A 37 -4.90 8.51 28.24
N ASN A 38 -3.79 9.22 28.02
CA ASN A 38 -3.03 9.17 26.76
C ASN A 38 -2.50 7.75 26.49
N THR A 39 -2.00 7.05 27.50
CA THR A 39 -1.49 5.69 27.34
C THR A 39 -2.63 4.69 27.03
N ILE A 40 -3.79 4.87 27.66
CA ILE A 40 -4.99 4.07 27.37
C ILE A 40 -5.46 4.34 25.92
N ASN A 41 -5.56 5.61 25.52
CA ASN A 41 -5.98 5.99 24.18
C ASN A 41 -5.01 5.49 23.09
N GLU A 42 -3.70 5.52 23.34
CA GLU A 42 -2.71 4.94 22.42
C GLU A 42 -2.84 3.42 22.31
N LYS A 43 -3.03 2.73 23.42
CA LYS A 43 -3.18 1.26 23.42
C LYS A 43 -4.50 0.82 22.80
N THR A 44 -5.62 1.47 23.16
CA THR A 44 -6.94 1.16 22.58
C THR A 44 -7.00 1.54 21.10
N GLY A 45 -6.39 2.65 20.68
CA GLY A 45 -6.32 3.04 19.26
C GLY A 45 -5.47 2.08 18.41
N ARG A 46 -4.39 1.53 18.96
CA ARG A 46 -3.60 0.50 18.27
C ARG A 46 -4.33 -0.83 18.21
N ALA A 47 -4.94 -1.27 19.29
CA ALA A 47 -5.72 -2.50 19.33
C ALA A 47 -6.93 -2.43 18.38
N ALA A 48 -7.64 -1.29 18.33
CA ALA A 48 -8.75 -1.09 17.42
C ALA A 48 -8.32 -1.15 15.95
N ASN A 49 -7.20 -0.53 15.58
CA ASN A 49 -6.64 -0.60 14.23
C ASN A 49 -6.17 -2.02 13.85
N ASP A 50 -5.62 -2.76 14.80
CA ASP A 50 -5.22 -4.15 14.57
C ASP A 50 -6.44 -5.07 14.35
N LEU A 51 -7.50 -4.89 15.11
CA LEU A 51 -8.76 -5.67 14.96
C LEU A 51 -9.48 -5.34 13.64
N GLU A 52 -9.44 -4.09 13.18
CA GLU A 52 -10.12 -3.66 11.95
C GLU A 52 -9.57 -4.33 10.68
N ASN A 53 -8.31 -4.75 10.68
CA ASN A 53 -7.65 -5.39 9.55
C ASN A 53 -7.67 -6.93 9.60
N LYS A 54 -8.17 -7.55 10.68
CA LYS A 54 -8.18 -9.00 10.85
C LYS A 54 -9.32 -9.66 10.07
N THR A 55 -9.07 -10.90 9.67
CA THR A 55 -10.07 -11.77 9.04
C THR A 55 -11.06 -12.30 10.08
N LEU A 56 -12.17 -12.91 9.64
CA LEU A 56 -13.14 -13.51 10.55
C LEU A 56 -12.53 -14.67 11.36
N ASP A 57 -11.68 -15.48 10.72
CA ASP A 57 -11.00 -16.60 11.37
C ASP A 57 -10.01 -16.12 12.44
N GLU A 58 -9.25 -15.05 12.14
CA GLU A 58 -8.34 -14.42 13.13
C GLU A 58 -9.09 -13.74 14.29
N LEU A 59 -10.32 -13.26 14.08
CA LEU A 59 -11.17 -12.75 15.15
C LEU A 59 -11.76 -13.85 16.02
N ASP A 60 -12.01 -15.04 15.44
CA ASP A 60 -12.44 -16.22 16.19
C ASP A 60 -11.34 -16.75 17.13
N GLU A 61 -10.08 -16.71 16.69
CA GLU A 61 -8.92 -17.12 17.50
C GLU A 61 -8.67 -16.20 18.73
N LEU A 62 -9.16 -14.94 18.67
CA LEU A 62 -9.00 -13.96 19.75
C LEU A 62 -10.14 -13.95 20.77
N GLU A 63 -11.15 -14.83 20.61
CA GLU A 63 -12.34 -14.85 21.47
C GLU A 63 -12.01 -15.05 22.96
N ASP A 64 -10.89 -15.71 23.27
CA ASP A 64 -10.46 -15.96 24.66
C ASP A 64 -9.62 -14.80 25.26
N GLU A 65 -9.12 -13.86 24.44
CA GLU A 65 -8.16 -12.83 24.88
C GLU A 65 -8.77 -11.42 24.96
N GLU A 66 -9.85 -11.15 24.21
CA GLU A 66 -10.45 -9.83 24.08
C GLU A 66 -11.90 -9.79 24.63
N ASP A 67 -12.41 -8.59 24.87
CA ASP A 67 -13.80 -8.39 25.29
C ASP A 67 -14.77 -8.87 24.18
N GLU A 68 -15.56 -9.92 24.45
CA GLU A 68 -16.52 -10.55 23.54
C GLU A 68 -17.40 -9.52 22.82
N LYS A 69 -17.78 -8.45 23.50
CA LYS A 69 -18.61 -7.40 22.94
C LYS A 69 -17.90 -6.64 21.82
N VAL A 70 -16.61 -6.35 22.00
CA VAL A 70 -15.78 -5.65 21.00
C VAL A 70 -15.60 -6.55 19.77
N LEU A 71 -15.30 -7.82 19.97
CA LEU A 71 -15.16 -8.79 18.88
C LEU A 71 -16.45 -8.97 18.08
N LEU A 72 -17.60 -9.03 18.73
CA LEU A 72 -18.90 -9.12 18.08
C LEU A 72 -19.20 -7.89 17.20
N GLU A 73 -18.80 -6.70 17.64
CA GLU A 73 -18.96 -5.47 16.84
C GLU A 73 -18.11 -5.50 15.60
N TYR A 74 -16.83 -5.89 15.70
CA TYR A 74 -15.92 -6.04 14.57
C TYR A 74 -16.36 -7.14 13.59
N ARG A 75 -16.80 -8.30 14.09
CA ARG A 75 -17.39 -9.36 13.26
C ARG A 75 -18.61 -8.84 12.48
N ARG A 76 -19.50 -8.12 13.14
CA ARG A 76 -20.69 -7.54 12.51
C ARG A 76 -20.33 -6.54 11.42
N LYS A 77 -19.35 -5.65 11.69
CA LYS A 77 -18.82 -4.69 10.72
C LYS A 77 -18.21 -5.43 9.52
N ARG A 78 -17.37 -6.44 9.77
CA ARG A 78 -16.72 -7.23 8.72
C ARG A 78 -17.70 -7.99 7.85
N ILE A 79 -18.70 -8.60 8.45
CA ILE A 79 -19.78 -9.29 7.70
C ILE A 79 -20.58 -8.31 6.85
N ALA A 80 -20.85 -7.10 7.35
CA ALA A 80 -21.53 -6.05 6.59
C ALA A 80 -20.70 -5.60 5.37
N GLU A 81 -19.39 -5.37 5.55
CA GLU A 81 -18.44 -5.05 4.47
C GLU A 81 -18.38 -6.16 3.41
N MET A 82 -18.28 -7.42 3.84
CA MET A 82 -18.26 -8.56 2.92
C MET A 82 -19.57 -8.67 2.14
N LYS A 83 -20.72 -8.41 2.77
CA LYS A 83 -22.02 -8.39 2.06
C LYS A 83 -22.12 -7.25 1.07
N GLU A 84 -21.60 -6.08 1.40
CA GLU A 84 -21.54 -4.93 0.49
C GLU A 84 -20.63 -5.22 -0.71
N LEU A 85 -19.42 -5.75 -0.47
CA LEU A 85 -18.50 -6.17 -1.52
C LEU A 85 -19.13 -7.25 -2.40
N ALA A 86 -19.81 -8.26 -1.83
CA ALA A 86 -20.50 -9.30 -2.58
C ALA A 86 -21.62 -8.73 -3.46
N SER A 87 -22.36 -7.72 -2.98
CA SER A 87 -23.40 -7.06 -3.77
C SER A 87 -22.86 -6.22 -4.93
N LYS A 88 -21.66 -5.66 -4.77
CA LYS A 88 -20.92 -4.90 -5.81
C LYS A 88 -20.15 -5.82 -6.77
N SER A 89 -19.90 -7.07 -6.41
CA SER A 89 -19.16 -8.07 -7.21
C SER A 89 -20.02 -8.58 -8.36
N LYS A 90 -20.17 -7.76 -9.40
CA LYS A 90 -21.00 -8.08 -10.59
C LYS A 90 -20.18 -8.61 -11.76
N TYR A 91 -18.88 -8.40 -11.73
CA TYR A 91 -17.95 -8.73 -12.80
C TYR A 91 -17.05 -9.89 -12.33
N GLY A 92 -16.12 -10.31 -13.06
CA GLY A 92 -15.22 -11.42 -12.66
C GLY A 92 -14.52 -12.02 -13.86
N GLU A 93 -14.85 -11.50 -15.05
CA GLU A 93 -14.27 -11.92 -16.32
C GLU A 93 -13.96 -10.72 -17.21
N VAL A 94 -13.11 -10.93 -18.21
CA VAL A 94 -12.76 -9.92 -19.19
C VAL A 94 -13.70 -10.04 -20.38
N LYS A 95 -14.58 -9.04 -20.56
CA LYS A 95 -15.52 -8.99 -21.68
C LYS A 95 -14.86 -8.33 -22.89
N GLU A 96 -15.02 -8.93 -24.07
CA GLU A 96 -14.63 -8.33 -25.33
C GLU A 96 -15.73 -7.42 -25.87
N ILE A 97 -15.35 -6.19 -26.30
CA ILE A 97 -16.29 -5.19 -26.80
C ILE A 97 -15.85 -4.66 -28.17
N SER A 98 -16.82 -4.14 -28.92
CA SER A 98 -16.62 -3.42 -30.17
C SER A 98 -16.87 -1.92 -30.00
N ALA A 99 -16.59 -1.11 -31.01
CA ALA A 99 -16.89 0.34 -31.01
C ALA A 99 -18.38 0.64 -30.72
N LYS A 100 -19.29 -0.25 -31.15
CA LYS A 100 -20.73 -0.08 -30.92
C LYS A 100 -21.10 -0.19 -29.44
N ASP A 101 -20.40 -1.07 -28.72
CA ASP A 101 -20.65 -1.35 -27.32
C ASP A 101 -19.96 -0.37 -26.38
N TYR A 102 -19.01 0.42 -26.92
CA TYR A 102 -18.15 1.31 -26.14
C TYR A 102 -18.94 2.25 -25.23
N VAL A 103 -19.90 2.98 -25.78
CA VAL A 103 -20.73 3.95 -25.01
C VAL A 103 -21.54 3.24 -23.92
N GLN A 104 -22.11 2.06 -24.26
CA GLN A 104 -22.95 1.31 -23.34
C GLN A 104 -22.14 0.67 -22.22
N GLU A 105 -20.98 0.10 -22.54
CA GLU A 105 -20.17 -0.68 -21.60
C GLU A 105 -19.22 0.19 -20.77
N ILE A 106 -18.87 1.38 -21.24
CA ILE A 106 -17.95 2.28 -20.58
C ILE A 106 -18.68 3.48 -19.99
N ASN A 107 -19.33 4.31 -20.84
CA ASN A 107 -19.93 5.56 -20.35
C ASN A 107 -21.19 5.31 -19.52
N LYS A 108 -21.92 4.20 -19.79
CA LYS A 108 -23.13 3.78 -19.08
C LYS A 108 -22.90 2.52 -18.23
N ALA A 109 -21.67 2.32 -17.74
CA ALA A 109 -21.35 1.14 -16.94
C ALA A 109 -22.09 1.08 -15.59
N GLY A 110 -22.54 2.21 -15.09
CA GLY A 110 -23.23 2.39 -13.80
C GLY A 110 -22.50 3.39 -12.92
N ASP A 111 -23.18 3.78 -11.84
CA ASP A 111 -22.61 4.70 -10.85
C ASP A 111 -21.54 3.96 -10.02
N ASP A 112 -20.44 4.66 -9.74
CA ASP A 112 -19.31 4.18 -8.93
C ASP A 112 -18.61 2.91 -9.48
N VAL A 113 -18.68 2.70 -10.81
CA VAL A 113 -18.06 1.56 -11.48
C VAL A 113 -16.74 1.97 -12.12
N TRP A 114 -15.66 1.29 -11.74
CA TRP A 114 -14.37 1.37 -12.40
C TRP A 114 -14.36 0.46 -13.63
N VAL A 115 -13.93 0.99 -14.76
CA VAL A 115 -13.83 0.26 -16.03
C VAL A 115 -12.40 0.33 -16.55
N ILE A 116 -11.81 -0.81 -16.81
CA ILE A 116 -10.47 -0.95 -17.38
C ILE A 116 -10.63 -1.52 -18.79
N LEU A 117 -10.23 -0.75 -19.79
CA LEU A 117 -10.29 -1.15 -21.19
C LEU A 117 -8.87 -1.38 -21.73
N HIS A 118 -8.58 -2.59 -22.19
CA HIS A 118 -7.36 -2.93 -22.90
C HIS A 118 -7.57 -2.92 -24.41
N LEU A 119 -6.90 -2.01 -25.10
CA LEU A 119 -6.78 -2.04 -26.55
C LEU A 119 -5.61 -2.94 -26.95
N TYR A 120 -5.91 -3.98 -27.73
CA TYR A 120 -4.93 -4.97 -28.13
C TYR A 120 -4.98 -5.25 -29.64
N LYS A 121 -3.94 -5.88 -30.16
CA LYS A 121 -3.88 -6.45 -31.49
C LYS A 121 -3.35 -7.88 -31.42
N ALA A 122 -3.96 -8.77 -32.18
CA ALA A 122 -3.45 -10.13 -32.32
C ALA A 122 -2.04 -10.13 -32.94
N GLY A 123 -1.16 -11.00 -32.44
CA GLY A 123 0.22 -11.09 -32.91
C GLY A 123 1.23 -10.22 -32.15
N ILE A 124 0.78 -9.36 -31.22
CA ILE A 124 1.67 -8.63 -30.32
C ILE A 124 1.81 -9.44 -28.99
N PRO A 125 3.00 -10.01 -28.68
CA PRO A 125 3.18 -10.88 -27.51
C PRO A 125 2.81 -10.20 -26.19
N LEU A 126 3.16 -8.92 -26.04
CA LEU A 126 2.84 -8.14 -24.83
C LEU A 126 1.33 -7.97 -24.63
N CYS A 127 0.56 -7.82 -25.71
CA CYS A 127 -0.91 -7.77 -25.61
C CYS A 127 -1.48 -9.10 -25.09
N SER A 128 -0.91 -10.22 -25.55
CA SER A 128 -1.33 -11.56 -25.07
C SER A 128 -1.01 -11.76 -23.59
N LEU A 129 0.16 -11.31 -23.14
CA LEU A 129 0.58 -11.35 -21.75
C LEU A 129 -0.37 -10.52 -20.86
N ILE A 130 -0.68 -9.30 -21.26
CA ILE A 130 -1.59 -8.43 -20.53
C ILE A 130 -3.00 -9.00 -20.49
N ASN A 131 -3.49 -9.59 -21.58
CA ASN A 131 -4.80 -10.27 -21.59
C ASN A 131 -4.87 -11.40 -20.56
N GLN A 132 -3.79 -12.16 -20.40
CA GLN A 132 -3.70 -13.20 -19.38
C GLN A 132 -3.74 -12.61 -17.96
N TYR A 133 -2.95 -11.57 -17.70
CA TYR A 133 -2.95 -10.90 -16.39
C TYR A 133 -4.30 -10.27 -16.07
N LEU A 134 -4.91 -9.56 -17.02
CA LEU A 134 -6.24 -8.98 -16.82
C LEU A 134 -7.30 -10.05 -16.54
N THR A 135 -7.18 -11.24 -17.11
CA THR A 135 -8.09 -12.36 -16.81
C THR A 135 -7.96 -12.84 -15.36
N ASN A 136 -6.74 -12.89 -14.84
CA ASN A 136 -6.49 -13.24 -13.44
C ASN A 136 -6.97 -12.12 -12.50
N LEU A 137 -6.65 -10.87 -12.83
CA LEU A 137 -7.07 -9.70 -12.06
C LEU A 137 -8.60 -9.52 -12.05
N ALA A 138 -9.30 -9.84 -13.15
CA ALA A 138 -10.76 -9.80 -13.18
C ALA A 138 -11.38 -10.75 -12.16
N LYS A 139 -10.83 -11.95 -12.02
CA LYS A 139 -11.27 -12.92 -11.00
C LYS A 139 -10.97 -12.44 -9.58
N LYS A 140 -9.83 -11.76 -9.40
CA LYS A 140 -9.39 -11.21 -8.11
C LYS A 140 -10.21 -10.00 -7.68
N PHE A 141 -10.62 -9.15 -8.64
CA PHE A 141 -11.33 -7.89 -8.40
C PHE A 141 -12.68 -7.84 -9.13
N PRO A 142 -13.68 -8.61 -8.68
CA PRO A 142 -14.98 -8.71 -9.37
C PRO A 142 -15.86 -7.43 -9.24
N VAL A 143 -15.42 -6.44 -8.49
CA VAL A 143 -16.06 -5.12 -8.38
C VAL A 143 -15.71 -4.24 -9.58
N THR A 144 -14.50 -4.41 -10.14
CA THR A 144 -14.00 -3.64 -11.28
C THR A 144 -14.36 -4.33 -12.58
N LYS A 145 -14.81 -3.57 -13.56
CA LYS A 145 -15.19 -4.08 -14.88
C LYS A 145 -13.98 -4.10 -15.81
N PHE A 146 -13.59 -5.30 -16.27
CA PHE A 146 -12.50 -5.49 -17.19
C PHE A 146 -13.01 -5.72 -18.60
N LEU A 147 -12.52 -4.93 -19.54
CA LEU A 147 -12.87 -4.98 -20.95
C LEU A 147 -11.61 -5.11 -21.79
N LYS A 148 -11.76 -5.76 -22.94
CA LYS A 148 -10.74 -5.79 -23.99
C LYS A 148 -11.38 -5.50 -25.34
N SER A 149 -10.63 -4.88 -26.24
CA SER A 149 -11.11 -4.63 -27.60
C SER A 149 -9.94 -4.63 -28.59
N ILE A 150 -10.19 -5.08 -29.79
CA ILE A 150 -9.24 -4.95 -30.89
C ILE A 150 -9.10 -3.47 -31.23
N SER A 151 -7.88 -2.96 -31.25
CA SER A 151 -7.59 -1.53 -31.41
C SER A 151 -8.27 -0.91 -32.63
N THR A 152 -8.14 -1.53 -33.79
CA THR A 152 -8.71 -1.06 -35.07
C THR A 152 -10.23 -1.11 -35.12
N THR A 153 -10.83 -2.03 -34.35
CA THR A 153 -12.28 -2.15 -34.25
C THR A 153 -12.87 -1.12 -33.29
N CYS A 154 -12.12 -0.76 -32.24
CA CYS A 154 -12.57 0.18 -31.20
C CYS A 154 -12.32 1.64 -31.62
N ILE A 155 -11.10 1.94 -32.03
CA ILE A 155 -10.67 3.29 -32.44
C ILE A 155 -10.03 3.18 -33.83
N PRO A 156 -10.69 3.70 -34.88
CA PRO A 156 -10.11 3.72 -36.21
C PRO A 156 -8.77 4.45 -36.23
N ASN A 157 -7.81 3.90 -36.98
CA ASN A 157 -6.46 4.45 -37.13
C ASN A 157 -5.61 4.57 -35.85
N TRP A 158 -5.93 3.77 -34.81
CA TRP A 158 -5.06 3.71 -33.62
C TRP A 158 -3.69 3.13 -34.00
N PRO A 159 -2.56 3.85 -33.75
CA PRO A 159 -1.24 3.37 -34.15
C PRO A 159 -0.82 2.09 -33.43
N ASP A 160 -0.27 1.13 -34.17
CA ASP A 160 0.26 -0.12 -33.60
C ASP A 160 1.40 0.10 -32.61
N SER A 161 2.19 1.19 -32.78
CA SER A 161 3.25 1.59 -31.85
C SER A 161 2.76 1.92 -30.45
N ASN A 162 1.48 2.29 -30.32
CA ASN A 162 0.85 2.62 -29.06
C ASN A 162 0.25 1.40 -28.36
N LEU A 163 0.39 0.21 -28.94
CA LEU A 163 -0.14 -1.03 -28.36
C LEU A 163 0.94 -1.77 -27.54
N PRO A 164 0.52 -2.35 -26.45
CA PRO A 164 -0.80 -2.34 -25.81
C PRO A 164 -1.16 -0.98 -25.19
N THR A 165 -2.44 -0.68 -25.08
CA THR A 165 -2.93 0.53 -24.41
C THR A 165 -4.00 0.14 -23.37
N ILE A 166 -3.93 0.71 -22.19
CA ILE A 166 -4.92 0.53 -21.13
C ILE A 166 -5.55 1.89 -20.82
N PHE A 167 -6.86 1.96 -20.92
CA PHE A 167 -7.65 3.11 -20.48
C PHE A 167 -8.40 2.78 -19.20
N ILE A 168 -8.40 3.68 -18.26
CA ILE A 168 -9.07 3.55 -16.97
C ILE A 168 -10.14 4.63 -16.88
N TYR A 169 -11.37 4.19 -16.65
CA TYR A 169 -12.54 5.06 -16.53
C TYR A 169 -13.19 4.92 -15.16
N HIS A 170 -13.75 6.00 -14.68
CA HIS A 170 -14.62 6.02 -13.51
C HIS A 170 -15.81 6.93 -13.81
N ASN A 171 -17.02 6.44 -13.57
CA ASN A 171 -18.26 7.17 -13.84
C ASN A 171 -18.32 7.73 -15.29
N GLY A 172 -17.86 6.95 -16.26
CA GLY A 172 -17.85 7.34 -17.68
C GLY A 172 -16.76 8.34 -18.09
N ASN A 173 -15.96 8.83 -17.14
CA ASN A 173 -14.85 9.75 -17.41
C ASN A 173 -13.53 8.99 -17.45
N MET A 174 -12.64 9.35 -18.38
CA MET A 174 -11.28 8.80 -18.45
C MET A 174 -10.42 9.41 -17.35
N ILE A 175 -9.94 8.59 -16.41
CA ILE A 175 -9.10 9.02 -15.29
C ILE A 175 -7.62 8.90 -15.66
N LYS A 176 -7.24 7.79 -16.30
CA LYS A 176 -5.85 7.53 -16.66
C LYS A 176 -5.75 6.73 -17.96
N GLN A 177 -4.67 6.96 -18.68
CA GLN A 177 -4.30 6.15 -19.84
C GLN A 177 -2.84 5.70 -19.69
N ILE A 178 -2.56 4.46 -20.09
CA ILE A 178 -1.23 3.87 -20.10
C ILE A 178 -0.99 3.43 -21.54
N ILE A 179 -0.07 4.08 -22.25
CA ILE A 179 0.08 3.91 -23.69
C ILE A 179 1.43 3.31 -24.02
N GLY A 180 1.36 2.20 -24.75
CA GLY A 180 2.53 1.58 -25.36
C GLY A 180 3.39 0.74 -24.42
N PRO A 181 4.35 0.01 -25.00
CA PRO A 181 5.14 -0.97 -24.26
C PRO A 181 6.08 -0.36 -23.23
N MET A 182 6.48 0.91 -23.38
CA MET A 182 7.40 1.56 -22.47
C MET A 182 6.77 1.83 -21.11
N GLU A 183 5.55 2.36 -21.09
CA GLU A 183 4.81 2.60 -19.86
C GLU A 183 4.43 1.29 -19.17
N LEU A 184 4.17 0.24 -19.95
CA LEU A 184 3.83 -1.10 -19.48
C LEU A 184 5.07 -1.99 -19.21
N ARG A 185 6.28 -1.41 -19.12
CA ARG A 185 7.54 -2.11 -18.79
C ARG A 185 7.92 -3.26 -19.75
N GLY A 186 7.26 -3.35 -20.90
CA GLY A 186 7.52 -4.35 -21.93
C GLY A 186 7.29 -5.79 -21.45
N MET A 187 7.98 -6.75 -22.05
CA MET A 187 7.81 -8.20 -21.79
C MET A 187 8.26 -8.65 -20.40
N LYS A 188 8.88 -7.76 -19.60
CA LYS A 188 9.27 -8.06 -18.21
C LYS A 188 8.19 -7.69 -17.20
N LEU A 189 7.06 -7.15 -17.66
CA LEU A 189 5.90 -6.84 -16.82
C LEU A 189 5.46 -8.10 -16.07
N THR A 190 5.23 -7.95 -14.78
CA THR A 190 4.62 -8.97 -13.92
C THR A 190 3.17 -8.63 -13.60
N GLU A 191 2.40 -9.62 -13.21
CA GLU A 191 0.99 -9.42 -12.82
C GLU A 191 0.87 -8.46 -11.61
N ALA A 192 1.77 -8.60 -10.62
CA ALA A 192 1.82 -7.72 -9.44
C ALA A 192 2.15 -6.26 -9.80
N GLU A 193 3.02 -6.04 -10.79
CA GLU A 193 3.31 -4.69 -11.29
C GLU A 193 2.10 -4.08 -12.00
N LEU A 194 1.39 -4.86 -12.81
CA LEU A 194 0.17 -4.40 -13.45
C LEU A 194 -0.91 -4.08 -12.40
N GLU A 195 -1.10 -4.95 -11.42
CA GLU A 195 -2.01 -4.71 -10.29
C GLU A 195 -1.66 -3.42 -9.55
N TRP A 196 -0.38 -3.20 -9.24
CA TRP A 196 0.08 -1.98 -8.60
C TRP A 196 -0.20 -0.73 -9.45
N MET A 197 0.05 -0.79 -10.78
CA MET A 197 -0.23 0.34 -11.68
C MET A 197 -1.72 0.70 -11.75
N LEU A 198 -2.60 -0.31 -11.70
CA LEU A 198 -4.04 -0.13 -11.65
C LEU A 198 -4.49 0.39 -10.27
N GLY A 199 -3.84 -0.06 -9.19
CA GLY A 199 -4.06 0.43 -7.83
C GLY A 199 -3.66 1.89 -7.65
N GLN A 200 -2.59 2.34 -8.31
CA GLN A 200 -2.19 3.76 -8.32
C GLN A 200 -3.23 4.69 -8.98
N ALA A 201 -4.11 4.13 -9.81
CA ALA A 201 -5.24 4.84 -10.39
C ALA A 201 -6.55 4.61 -9.61
N GLU A 202 -6.48 3.96 -8.44
CA GLU A 202 -7.63 3.59 -7.60
C GLU A 202 -8.64 2.65 -8.29
N ALA A 203 -8.29 2.11 -9.46
CA ALA A 203 -9.18 1.27 -10.24
C ALA A 203 -9.40 -0.13 -9.65
N VAL A 204 -8.49 -0.58 -8.78
CA VAL A 204 -8.60 -1.86 -8.07
C VAL A 204 -8.20 -1.69 -6.60
N PRO A 205 -8.93 -2.29 -5.64
CA PRO A 205 -8.60 -2.25 -4.21
C PRO A 205 -7.45 -3.21 -3.89
N THR A 206 -6.21 -2.82 -4.25
CA THR A 206 -5.03 -3.64 -4.01
C THR A 206 -4.37 -3.32 -2.67
N LYS A 207 -3.75 -4.35 -2.06
CA LYS A 207 -2.90 -4.20 -0.87
C LYS A 207 -1.45 -3.82 -1.22
N ILE A 208 -1.08 -3.76 -2.51
CA ILE A 208 0.27 -3.47 -2.97
C ILE A 208 0.48 -1.95 -2.95
N THR A 209 1.11 -1.45 -1.89
CA THR A 209 1.39 -0.01 -1.71
C THR A 209 2.72 0.43 -2.34
N LYS A 210 3.70 -0.48 -2.44
CA LYS A 210 5.03 -0.19 -2.98
C LYS A 210 5.18 -0.80 -4.36
N ASP A 211 5.93 -0.11 -5.26
CA ASP A 211 6.28 -0.65 -6.57
C ASP A 211 7.00 -2.01 -6.42
N PRO A 212 6.42 -3.11 -6.92
CA PRO A 212 7.01 -4.44 -6.82
C PRO A 212 8.23 -4.63 -7.72
N LYS A 213 8.56 -3.66 -8.59
CA LYS A 213 9.74 -3.72 -9.43
C LYS A 213 10.99 -3.95 -8.59
N PRO A 214 11.80 -5.00 -8.87
CA PRO A 214 13.02 -5.23 -8.15
C PRO A 214 13.96 -4.03 -8.31
N LYS A 215 14.48 -3.52 -7.19
CA LYS A 215 15.49 -2.45 -7.21
C LYS A 215 16.71 -2.99 -7.94
N VAL A 216 17.12 -2.34 -9.02
CA VAL A 216 18.37 -2.66 -9.71
C VAL A 216 19.51 -2.40 -8.73
N ARG A 217 20.13 -3.46 -8.22
CA ARG A 217 21.39 -3.35 -7.48
C ARG A 217 22.50 -3.21 -8.50
N ASP A 218 23.18 -2.10 -8.47
CA ASP A 218 24.35 -1.85 -9.30
C ASP A 218 25.54 -2.66 -8.74
N VAL A 219 25.63 -3.90 -9.19
CA VAL A 219 26.63 -4.86 -8.70
C VAL A 219 28.05 -4.38 -9.04
N LEU A 220 28.23 -3.67 -10.17
CA LEU A 220 29.50 -3.11 -10.61
C LEU A 220 30.06 -2.10 -9.62
N PHE A 221 29.22 -1.16 -9.15
CA PHE A 221 29.68 -0.15 -8.17
C PHE A 221 29.90 -0.73 -6.78
N SER A 222 29.24 -1.82 -6.39
CA SER A 222 29.49 -2.46 -5.11
C SER A 222 30.83 -3.21 -5.08
N VAL A 223 31.21 -3.82 -6.20
CA VAL A 223 32.52 -4.50 -6.34
C VAL A 223 33.65 -3.48 -6.33
N LEU A 224 33.52 -2.36 -7.06
CA LEU A 224 34.55 -1.31 -7.09
C LEU A 224 34.72 -0.60 -5.74
N ARG A 225 33.68 -0.52 -4.91
CA ARG A 225 33.80 0.02 -3.53
C ARG A 225 34.53 -0.94 -2.61
N HIS A 226 34.42 -2.25 -2.79
CA HIS A 226 35.16 -3.22 -1.97
C HIS A 226 36.65 -3.23 -2.34
N GLU A 227 36.99 -3.15 -3.64
CA GLU A 227 38.38 -3.13 -4.06
C GLU A 227 39.13 -1.83 -3.68
N SER A 228 38.42 -0.71 -3.47
CA SER A 228 39.04 0.54 -3.02
C SER A 228 39.28 0.60 -1.51
N ASN A 229 38.57 -0.22 -0.72
CA ASN A 229 38.74 -0.23 0.74
C ASN A 229 39.88 -1.16 1.18
N ASP A 230 40.16 -2.22 0.41
CA ASP A 230 41.27 -3.18 0.72
C ASP A 230 42.66 -2.62 0.37
N LYS A 231 42.75 -1.48 -0.32
CA LYS A 231 44.06 -0.88 -0.69
C LYS A 231 44.60 0.16 0.30
N TYR A 232 43.85 0.50 1.34
CA TYR A 232 44.28 1.51 2.32
C TYR A 232 44.72 0.96 3.69
N ASP A 233 44.56 -0.33 3.95
CA ASP A 233 44.93 -0.93 5.23
C ASP A 233 46.36 -1.52 5.29
N ASP A 234 47.14 -1.52 4.18
CA ASP A 234 48.49 -2.12 4.13
C ASP A 234 49.66 -1.10 4.13
N VAL A 235 49.42 0.17 4.48
CA VAL A 235 50.54 1.15 4.53
C VAL A 235 50.54 1.92 5.87
N ALA A 236 50.59 1.19 6.97
CA ALA A 236 50.93 1.78 8.25
C ALA A 236 51.57 0.74 9.15
N ASP A 237 52.78 0.31 8.85
CA ASP A 237 53.76 -0.10 9.86
C ASP A 237 55.13 -0.38 9.22
N SER A 238 55.92 0.63 8.99
CA SER A 238 57.39 0.50 8.88
C SER A 238 58.05 1.88 8.98
N ASN A 239 58.19 2.40 10.18
CA ASN A 239 59.25 3.32 10.52
C ASN A 239 59.60 3.13 11.99
N ASP A 240 60.47 2.17 12.22
CA ASP A 240 61.30 2.03 13.40
C ASP A 240 62.71 2.46 12.99
N TRP A 241 63.11 3.65 13.45
CA TRP A 241 64.52 4.10 13.71
C TRP A 241 64.51 5.24 14.70
#